data_258ca9b62248ac1f48b78690bb4b1ac0
#
_entry.id   258ca9b62248ac1f48b78690bb4b1ac0
#
_cell.length_a   1.000
_cell.length_b   1.000
_cell.length_c   1.000
_cell.angle_alpha   90.00
_cell.angle_beta   90.00
_cell.angle_gamma   90.00
#
_symmetry.space_group_name_H-M   'P 1'
#
loop_
_entity.id
_entity.type
_entity.pdbx_description
1 polymer ?
#
loop_
_entity_poly.entity_id
_entity_poly.type
_entity_poly.pdbx_seq_one_letter_code
_entity_poly.pdbx_strand_id
1 'polypeptide(L)'
;LNAYKWSYLHWGFSAWSSYAIAGLALGYFTYRRGLPLTIRSSLTPLFGKALSGPLGHLVDIVAVIATILGVAQTLGFGVEQFVAGMSKIGVGAWLVNEEGNASTAGIIVAIIIIMGASTLSALSGVGKGIKWLSNINMGLSIFLLAFLMIFGSTWFGMQALFMGTLNYLISLPEMLFTVYRSDGTEPSAALSGWQGGWTVFYWAWWVAFAPFVGLFLARISRGRTIREFVLGAMIVPSLMCFVWFSFAGGTAIDMELNGLANGAIFGSTDGAKIFTMTGIMLGDVLGWIMAVIIVILLIVGMFMEVLAA
;
A
#
# COMPACT_ATOMS: atom_id res chain seq x y z
N LEU A 1 13.93 -2.52 -16.44
CA LEU A 1 12.54 -2.97 -16.72
C LEU A 1 12.12 -4.18 -15.89
N ASN A 2 13.03 -5.12 -15.59
CA ASN A 2 12.67 -6.31 -14.80
C ASN A 2 12.11 -5.99 -13.39
N ALA A 3 12.55 -4.92 -12.74
CA ALA A 3 12.03 -4.52 -11.44
C ALA A 3 10.52 -4.21 -11.50
N TYR A 4 10.04 -3.60 -12.60
CA TYR A 4 8.64 -3.22 -12.73
C TYR A 4 7.69 -4.42 -12.79
N LYS A 5 8.06 -5.52 -13.47
CA LYS A 5 7.20 -6.71 -13.52
C LYS A 5 6.92 -7.29 -12.12
N TRP A 6 7.92 -7.25 -11.23
CA TRP A 6 7.75 -7.70 -9.84
C TRP A 6 6.97 -6.70 -9.00
N SER A 7 7.24 -5.39 -9.13
CA SER A 7 6.43 -4.35 -8.47
C SER A 7 4.97 -4.43 -8.90
N TYR A 8 4.72 -4.68 -10.19
CA TYR A 8 3.35 -4.83 -10.72
C TYR A 8 2.71 -6.16 -10.32
N LEU A 9 3.49 -7.23 -10.13
CA LEU A 9 2.98 -8.46 -9.54
C LEU A 9 2.46 -8.22 -8.13
N HIS A 10 3.23 -7.47 -7.31
CA HIS A 10 2.90 -7.24 -5.91
C HIS A 10 1.79 -6.21 -5.70
N TRP A 11 1.54 -5.30 -6.66
CA TRP A 11 0.59 -4.18 -6.52
C TRP A 11 -0.43 -4.06 -7.66
N GLY A 12 -0.39 -4.97 -8.62
CA GLY A 12 -1.26 -4.94 -9.80
C GLY A 12 -2.45 -5.91 -9.72
N PHE A 13 -2.83 -6.43 -10.89
CA PHE A 13 -4.05 -7.24 -11.04
C PHE A 13 -4.12 -8.45 -10.11
N SER A 14 -3.02 -9.14 -9.93
CA SER A 14 -2.91 -10.29 -9.04
C SER A 14 -3.24 -9.95 -7.59
N ALA A 15 -2.72 -8.83 -7.10
CA ALA A 15 -2.93 -8.34 -5.75
C ALA A 15 -4.38 -7.84 -5.54
N TRP A 16 -4.85 -6.93 -6.39
CA TRP A 16 -6.21 -6.39 -6.31
C TRP A 16 -7.29 -7.42 -6.56
N SER A 17 -6.97 -8.54 -7.24
CA SER A 17 -7.92 -9.64 -7.42
C SER A 17 -8.34 -10.29 -6.10
N SER A 18 -7.46 -10.33 -5.09
CA SER A 18 -7.80 -10.86 -3.76
C SER A 18 -8.94 -10.07 -3.11
N TYR A 19 -8.88 -8.75 -3.20
CA TYR A 19 -9.94 -7.86 -2.70
C TYR A 19 -11.21 -7.94 -3.55
N ALA A 20 -11.05 -7.99 -4.88
CA ALA A 20 -12.18 -8.10 -5.80
C ALA A 20 -12.95 -9.40 -5.60
N ILE A 21 -12.26 -10.54 -5.43
CA ILE A 21 -12.91 -11.84 -5.17
C ILE A 21 -13.64 -11.83 -3.83
N ALA A 22 -12.99 -11.35 -2.77
CA ALA A 22 -13.60 -11.26 -1.44
C ALA A 22 -14.86 -10.36 -1.46
N GLY A 23 -14.74 -9.16 -2.03
CA GLY A 23 -15.86 -8.21 -2.13
C GLY A 23 -16.99 -8.69 -3.04
N LEU A 24 -16.67 -9.36 -4.14
CA LEU A 24 -17.67 -9.95 -5.04
C LEU A 24 -18.45 -11.08 -4.35
N ALA A 25 -17.75 -11.98 -3.65
CA ALA A 25 -18.39 -13.05 -2.89
C ALA A 25 -19.31 -12.49 -1.82
N LEU A 26 -18.83 -11.56 -1.00
CA LEU A 26 -19.63 -10.92 0.04
C LEU A 26 -20.83 -10.16 -0.53
N GLY A 27 -20.63 -9.35 -1.57
CA GLY A 27 -21.71 -8.62 -2.23
C GLY A 27 -22.76 -9.53 -2.86
N TYR A 28 -22.34 -10.59 -3.54
CA TYR A 28 -23.26 -11.55 -4.14
C TYR A 28 -24.10 -12.27 -3.09
N PHE A 29 -23.47 -12.86 -2.07
CA PHE A 29 -24.21 -13.61 -1.05
C PHE A 29 -25.10 -12.71 -0.20
N THR A 30 -24.68 -11.48 0.07
CA THR A 30 -25.52 -10.52 0.81
C THR A 30 -26.68 -10.00 -0.04
N TYR A 31 -26.40 -9.43 -1.21
CA TYR A 31 -27.43 -8.70 -1.97
C TYR A 31 -28.28 -9.58 -2.87
N ARG A 32 -27.80 -10.76 -3.29
CA ARG A 32 -28.54 -11.70 -4.13
C ARG A 32 -29.10 -12.88 -3.37
N ARG A 33 -28.48 -13.29 -2.27
CA ARG A 33 -28.90 -14.46 -1.48
C ARG A 33 -29.49 -14.09 -0.12
N GLY A 34 -29.48 -12.81 0.26
CA GLY A 34 -30.06 -12.31 1.51
C GLY A 34 -29.30 -12.72 2.78
N LEU A 35 -28.02 -13.14 2.65
CA LEU A 35 -27.19 -13.48 3.80
C LEU A 35 -26.69 -12.21 4.50
N PRO A 36 -26.36 -12.26 5.80
CA PRO A 36 -25.75 -11.14 6.49
C PRO A 36 -24.42 -10.70 5.84
N LEU A 37 -24.10 -9.42 5.92
CA LEU A 37 -22.82 -8.90 5.42
C LEU A 37 -21.72 -9.19 6.46
N THR A 38 -21.31 -10.45 6.55
CA THR A 38 -20.24 -10.95 7.42
C THR A 38 -19.30 -11.85 6.63
N ILE A 39 -18.05 -11.99 7.06
CA ILE A 39 -17.06 -12.79 6.33
C ILE A 39 -17.51 -14.24 6.18
N ARG A 40 -18.10 -14.83 7.21
CA ARG A 40 -18.63 -16.21 7.15
C ARG A 40 -19.67 -16.41 6.06
N SER A 41 -20.41 -15.37 5.67
CA SER A 41 -21.46 -15.48 4.64
C SER A 41 -20.92 -15.88 3.28
N SER A 42 -19.70 -15.46 2.94
CA SER A 42 -19.05 -15.88 1.67
C SER A 42 -18.71 -17.37 1.63
N LEU A 43 -18.55 -18.00 2.80
CA LEU A 43 -18.21 -19.41 2.94
C LEU A 43 -19.46 -20.31 3.15
N THR A 44 -20.63 -19.72 3.40
CA THR A 44 -21.89 -20.46 3.64
C THR A 44 -22.20 -21.47 2.54
N PRO A 45 -21.97 -21.24 1.25
CA PRO A 45 -22.23 -22.22 0.20
C PRO A 45 -21.40 -23.50 0.32
N LEU A 46 -20.21 -23.41 0.90
CA LEU A 46 -19.31 -24.54 1.08
C LEU A 46 -19.57 -25.32 2.37
N PHE A 47 -19.86 -24.61 3.47
CA PHE A 47 -19.95 -25.18 4.81
C PHE A 47 -21.36 -25.20 5.40
N GLY A 48 -22.33 -24.57 4.73
CA GLY A 48 -23.75 -24.59 5.11
C GLY A 48 -24.01 -24.19 6.56
N LYS A 49 -24.83 -25.00 7.25
CA LYS A 49 -25.23 -24.76 8.64
C LYS A 49 -24.08 -24.84 9.67
N ALA A 50 -22.94 -25.43 9.31
CA ALA A 50 -21.77 -25.48 10.20
C ALA A 50 -21.27 -24.07 10.58
N LEU A 51 -21.50 -23.07 9.71
CA LEU A 51 -21.12 -21.67 9.98
C LEU A 51 -22.13 -20.90 10.85
N SER A 52 -23.25 -21.50 11.21
CA SER A 52 -24.19 -20.90 12.18
C SER A 52 -23.76 -21.07 13.64
N GLY A 53 -22.70 -21.83 13.90
CA GLY A 53 -22.18 -22.15 15.23
C GLY A 53 -20.73 -21.68 15.43
N PRO A 54 -19.97 -22.35 16.31
CA PRO A 54 -18.62 -21.97 16.70
C PRO A 54 -17.65 -21.79 15.51
N LEU A 55 -17.77 -22.62 14.47
CA LEU A 55 -16.93 -22.51 13.26
C LEU A 55 -17.10 -21.14 12.58
N GLY A 56 -18.32 -20.64 12.47
CA GLY A 56 -18.60 -19.32 11.90
C GLY A 56 -18.01 -18.19 12.74
N HIS A 57 -18.10 -18.31 14.08
CA HIS A 57 -17.44 -17.35 14.98
C HIS A 57 -15.92 -17.39 14.84
N LEU A 58 -15.33 -18.58 14.71
CA LEU A 58 -13.89 -18.71 14.48
C LEU A 58 -13.46 -18.02 13.19
N VAL A 59 -14.21 -18.21 12.09
CA VAL A 59 -13.93 -17.52 10.80
C VAL A 59 -13.94 -16.01 10.96
N ASP A 60 -14.95 -15.45 11.62
CA ASP A 60 -15.04 -14.00 11.81
C ASP A 60 -13.92 -13.48 12.72
N ILE A 61 -13.58 -14.20 13.80
CA ILE A 61 -12.47 -13.84 14.71
C ILE A 61 -11.14 -13.84 13.97
N VAL A 62 -10.85 -14.89 13.20
CA VAL A 62 -9.61 -14.97 12.41
C VAL A 62 -9.53 -13.82 11.41
N ALA A 63 -10.64 -13.46 10.74
CA ALA A 63 -10.68 -12.34 9.83
C ALA A 63 -10.39 -10.99 10.51
N VAL A 64 -10.93 -10.77 11.71
CA VAL A 64 -10.67 -9.57 12.52
C VAL A 64 -9.19 -9.51 12.93
N ILE A 65 -8.65 -10.61 13.46
CA ILE A 65 -7.22 -10.68 13.86
C ILE A 65 -6.32 -10.40 12.63
N ALA A 66 -6.60 -11.04 11.49
CA ALA A 66 -5.83 -10.81 10.26
C ALA A 66 -5.87 -9.33 9.83
N THR A 67 -7.04 -8.69 9.89
CA THR A 67 -7.19 -7.27 9.58
C THR A 67 -6.37 -6.40 10.54
N ILE A 68 -6.43 -6.64 11.84
CA ILE A 68 -5.66 -5.88 12.85
C ILE A 68 -4.15 -6.00 12.57
N LEU A 69 -3.65 -7.22 12.30
CA LEU A 69 -2.25 -7.43 11.99
C LEU A 69 -1.83 -6.75 10.68
N GLY A 70 -2.70 -6.80 9.65
CA GLY A 70 -2.48 -6.10 8.40
C GLY A 70 -2.38 -4.59 8.58
N VAL A 71 -3.32 -3.98 9.30
CA VAL A 71 -3.32 -2.53 9.62
C VAL A 71 -2.07 -2.17 10.42
N ALA A 72 -1.70 -2.96 11.43
CA ALA A 72 -0.50 -2.72 12.22
C ALA A 72 0.77 -2.70 11.35
N GLN A 73 0.86 -3.61 10.36
CA GLN A 73 1.99 -3.65 9.41
C GLN A 73 2.05 -2.39 8.52
N THR A 74 0.91 -1.96 7.98
CA THR A 74 0.83 -0.74 7.15
C THR A 74 1.21 0.50 7.96
N LEU A 75 0.67 0.62 9.17
CA LEU A 75 1.00 1.73 10.06
C LEU A 75 2.49 1.74 10.43
N GLY A 76 3.11 0.56 10.60
CA GLY A 76 4.55 0.46 10.85
C GLY A 76 5.36 1.15 9.75
N PHE A 77 5.14 0.78 8.50
CA PHE A 77 5.81 1.42 7.36
C PHE A 77 5.49 2.91 7.23
N GLY A 78 4.22 3.29 7.43
CA GLY A 78 3.80 4.69 7.41
C GLY A 78 4.48 5.52 8.48
N VAL A 79 4.60 4.99 9.70
CA VAL A 79 5.27 5.64 10.83
C VAL A 79 6.76 5.81 10.57
N GLU A 80 7.45 4.79 10.05
CA GLU A 80 8.87 4.90 9.69
C GLU A 80 9.10 6.02 8.66
N GLN A 81 8.28 6.05 7.62
CA GLN A 81 8.36 7.08 6.59
C GLN A 81 8.02 8.48 7.15
N PHE A 82 7.00 8.58 8.01
CA PHE A 82 6.63 9.82 8.67
C PHE A 82 7.75 10.35 9.56
N VAL A 83 8.36 9.49 10.37
CA VAL A 83 9.49 9.85 11.26
C VAL A 83 10.69 10.31 10.43
N ALA A 84 11.02 9.62 9.34
CA ALA A 84 12.07 10.06 8.41
C ALA A 84 11.77 11.44 7.82
N GLY A 85 10.53 11.69 7.42
CA GLY A 85 10.06 12.99 6.93
C GLY A 85 10.16 14.10 8.00
N MET A 86 9.72 13.84 9.21
CA MET A 86 9.82 14.78 10.34
C MET A 86 11.29 15.14 10.66
N SER A 87 12.20 14.19 10.56
CA SER A 87 13.64 14.45 10.68
C SER A 87 14.13 15.35 9.54
N LYS A 88 13.72 15.11 8.31
CA LYS A 88 14.10 15.92 7.13
C LYS A 88 13.59 17.36 7.19
N ILE A 89 12.45 17.62 7.78
CA ILE A 89 11.93 18.99 7.97
C ILE A 89 12.51 19.69 9.22
N GLY A 90 13.38 19.01 10.00
CA GLY A 90 14.14 19.62 11.08
C GLY A 90 13.48 19.58 12.46
N VAL A 91 12.53 18.66 12.72
CA VAL A 91 11.86 18.57 14.03
C VAL A 91 12.82 18.10 15.13
N GLY A 92 13.80 17.24 14.81
CA GLY A 92 14.84 16.87 15.76
C GLY A 92 15.65 15.65 15.35
N ALA A 93 16.94 15.66 15.69
CA ALA A 93 17.86 14.57 15.38
C ALA A 93 17.54 13.26 16.15
N TRP A 94 16.84 13.36 17.29
CA TRP A 94 16.43 12.20 18.10
C TRP A 94 15.43 11.26 17.40
N LEU A 95 14.81 11.74 16.33
CA LEU A 95 13.83 10.97 15.52
C LEU A 95 14.46 9.81 14.77
N VAL A 96 15.74 9.91 14.43
CA VAL A 96 16.46 8.89 13.67
C VAL A 96 17.73 8.47 14.42
N ASN A 97 18.18 7.23 14.18
CA ASN A 97 19.46 6.74 14.69
C ASN A 97 20.61 7.15 13.77
N GLU A 98 21.85 6.76 14.12
CA GLU A 98 23.06 7.07 13.33
C GLU A 98 23.03 6.52 11.91
N GLU A 99 22.28 5.44 11.67
CA GLU A 99 22.10 4.81 10.37
C GLU A 99 21.00 5.48 9.53
N GLY A 100 20.28 6.48 10.10
CA GLY A 100 19.16 7.17 9.46
C GLY A 100 17.83 6.43 9.52
N ASN A 101 17.73 5.30 10.23
CA ASN A 101 16.47 4.60 10.49
C ASN A 101 15.67 5.33 11.59
N ALA A 102 14.35 5.18 11.56
CA ALA A 102 13.49 5.69 12.60
C ALA A 102 13.92 5.16 13.99
N SER A 103 14.15 6.05 14.94
CA SER A 103 14.48 5.66 16.30
C SER A 103 13.28 5.06 17.03
N THR A 104 13.49 4.18 17.99
CA THR A 104 12.41 3.64 18.83
C THR A 104 11.60 4.75 19.50
N ALA A 105 12.24 5.80 19.98
CA ALA A 105 11.57 6.95 20.58
C ALA A 105 10.71 7.70 19.54
N GLY A 106 11.23 7.94 18.33
CA GLY A 106 10.52 8.55 17.22
C GLY A 106 9.29 7.76 16.82
N ILE A 107 9.41 6.43 16.69
CA ILE A 107 8.30 5.53 16.37
C ILE A 107 7.22 5.59 17.46
N ILE A 108 7.58 5.46 18.74
CA ILE A 108 6.63 5.48 19.86
C ILE A 108 5.88 6.81 19.89
N VAL A 109 6.57 7.93 19.79
CA VAL A 109 5.94 9.27 19.81
C VAL A 109 5.01 9.45 18.62
N ALA A 110 5.42 9.04 17.41
CA ALA A 110 4.57 9.11 16.23
C ALA A 110 3.30 8.25 16.38
N ILE A 111 3.43 7.01 16.87
CA ILE A 111 2.28 6.14 17.13
C ILE A 111 1.33 6.78 18.15
N ILE A 112 1.83 7.31 19.27
CA ILE A 112 1.00 7.96 20.29
C ILE A 112 0.22 9.15 19.70
N ILE A 113 0.88 9.97 18.88
CA ILE A 113 0.24 11.13 18.23
C ILE A 113 -0.85 10.67 17.25
N ILE A 114 -0.53 9.74 16.34
CA ILE A 114 -1.45 9.29 15.29
C ILE A 114 -2.62 8.53 15.90
N MET A 115 -2.37 7.56 16.76
CA MET A 115 -3.41 6.77 17.41
C MET A 115 -4.24 7.62 18.36
N GLY A 116 -3.61 8.52 19.12
CA GLY A 116 -4.32 9.43 20.02
C GLY A 116 -5.25 10.37 19.26
N ALA A 117 -4.76 11.01 18.18
CA ALA A 117 -5.58 11.87 17.34
C ALA A 117 -6.73 11.11 16.68
N SER A 118 -6.48 9.90 16.16
CA SER A 118 -7.51 9.05 15.54
C SER A 118 -8.58 8.62 16.57
N THR A 119 -8.17 8.21 17.77
CA THR A 119 -9.09 7.82 18.84
C THR A 119 -9.97 9.00 19.27
N LEU A 120 -9.38 10.18 19.48
CA LEU A 120 -10.14 11.38 19.84
C LEU A 120 -11.13 11.78 18.74
N SER A 121 -10.72 11.65 17.48
CA SER A 121 -11.60 11.90 16.34
C SER A 121 -12.76 10.90 16.28
N ALA A 122 -12.50 9.63 16.47
CA ALA A 122 -13.54 8.59 16.51
C ALA A 122 -14.55 8.85 17.64
N LEU A 123 -14.08 9.21 18.82
CA LEU A 123 -14.94 9.52 19.98
C LEU A 123 -15.78 10.79 19.77
N SER A 124 -15.28 11.77 19.02
CA SER A 124 -16.00 13.02 18.72
C SER A 124 -17.12 12.90 17.68
N GLY A 125 -17.21 11.76 16.99
CA GLY A 125 -18.26 11.49 15.99
C GLY A 125 -18.23 12.35 14.72
N VAL A 126 -17.07 12.90 14.36
CA VAL A 126 -16.92 13.88 13.28
C VAL A 126 -16.88 13.23 11.87
N GLY A 127 -18.00 12.67 11.41
CA GLY A 127 -18.07 12.10 10.06
C GLY A 127 -17.82 13.11 8.91
N LYS A 128 -18.09 14.39 9.10
CA LYS A 128 -17.81 15.44 8.11
C LYS A 128 -16.31 15.73 7.97
N GLY A 129 -15.54 15.65 9.07
CA GLY A 129 -14.10 15.87 9.07
C GLY A 129 -13.35 14.78 8.28
N ILE A 130 -13.78 13.53 8.40
CA ILE A 130 -13.19 12.38 7.69
C ILE A 130 -13.27 12.59 6.18
N LYS A 131 -14.42 12.99 5.65
CA LYS A 131 -14.58 13.24 4.22
C LYS A 131 -13.66 14.36 3.72
N TRP A 132 -13.51 15.43 4.49
CA TRP A 132 -12.65 16.55 4.14
C TRP A 132 -11.17 16.17 4.12
N LEU A 133 -10.71 15.44 5.15
CA LEU A 133 -9.35 14.90 5.21
C LEU A 133 -9.05 13.92 4.07
N SER A 134 -9.99 13.05 3.73
CA SER A 134 -9.87 12.13 2.59
C SER A 134 -9.71 12.88 1.27
N ASN A 135 -10.47 13.96 1.06
CA ASN A 135 -10.34 14.77 -0.15
C ASN A 135 -8.98 15.50 -0.20
N ILE A 136 -8.48 16.00 0.93
CA ILE A 136 -7.14 16.60 1.01
C ILE A 136 -6.08 15.54 0.68
N ASN A 137 -6.14 14.36 1.30
CA ASN A 137 -5.20 13.28 1.05
C ASN A 137 -5.15 12.90 -0.43
N MET A 138 -6.32 12.75 -1.05
CA MET A 138 -6.43 12.47 -2.48
C MET A 138 -5.85 13.62 -3.32
N GLY A 139 -6.16 14.87 -2.97
CA GLY A 139 -5.61 16.04 -3.66
C GLY A 139 -4.08 16.12 -3.59
N LEU A 140 -3.50 15.89 -2.41
CA LEU A 140 -2.06 15.86 -2.21
C LEU A 140 -1.39 14.70 -2.95
N SER A 141 -2.02 13.52 -2.99
CA SER A 141 -1.53 12.36 -3.74
C SER A 141 -1.52 12.63 -5.24
N ILE A 142 -2.59 13.22 -5.78
CA ILE A 142 -2.67 13.62 -7.20
C ILE A 142 -1.64 14.71 -7.49
N PHE A 143 -1.47 15.70 -6.61
CA PHE A 143 -0.46 16.75 -6.76
C PHE A 143 0.94 16.16 -6.83
N LEU A 144 1.30 15.28 -5.89
CA LEU A 144 2.63 14.66 -5.86
C LEU A 144 2.88 13.81 -7.10
N LEU A 145 1.88 13.02 -7.53
CA LEU A 145 1.98 12.24 -8.76
C LEU A 145 2.15 13.14 -9.99
N ALA A 146 1.33 14.18 -10.12
CA ALA A 146 1.42 15.13 -11.24
C ALA A 146 2.77 15.86 -11.24
N PHE A 147 3.28 16.25 -10.07
CA PHE A 147 4.61 16.82 -9.91
C PHE A 147 5.69 15.87 -10.46
N LEU A 148 5.69 14.60 -10.04
CA LEU A 148 6.66 13.62 -10.51
C LEU A 148 6.50 13.28 -12.00
N MET A 149 5.27 13.35 -12.53
CA MET A 149 5.03 13.15 -13.97
C MET A 149 5.57 14.31 -14.83
N ILE A 150 5.52 15.54 -14.32
CA ILE A 150 5.89 16.74 -15.09
C ILE A 150 7.37 17.09 -14.88
N PHE A 151 7.86 17.05 -13.65
CA PHE A 151 9.19 17.50 -13.25
C PHE A 151 10.18 16.36 -12.99
N GLY A 152 9.69 15.12 -12.90
CA GLY A 152 10.53 13.92 -12.81
C GLY A 152 11.03 13.46 -14.18
N SER A 153 11.51 12.22 -14.24
CA SER A 153 11.99 11.59 -15.47
C SER A 153 10.82 11.09 -16.32
N THR A 154 10.07 12.02 -16.89
CA THR A 154 8.80 11.76 -17.61
C THR A 154 8.96 10.72 -18.72
N TRP A 155 10.01 10.83 -19.55
CA TRP A 155 10.25 9.89 -20.65
C TRP A 155 10.55 8.47 -20.14
N PHE A 156 11.42 8.36 -19.14
CA PHE A 156 11.71 7.08 -18.50
C PHE A 156 10.46 6.47 -17.86
N GLY A 157 9.66 7.29 -17.17
CA GLY A 157 8.38 6.89 -16.59
C GLY A 157 7.38 6.38 -17.62
N MET A 158 7.26 7.04 -18.77
CA MET A 158 6.41 6.60 -19.88
C MET A 158 6.89 5.26 -20.46
N GLN A 159 8.18 5.10 -20.71
CA GLN A 159 8.75 3.83 -21.16
C GLN A 159 8.52 2.72 -20.13
N ALA A 160 8.75 3.02 -18.83
CA ALA A 160 8.51 2.07 -17.74
C ALA A 160 7.05 1.66 -17.66
N LEU A 161 6.12 2.60 -17.83
CA LEU A 161 4.68 2.32 -17.82
C LEU A 161 4.28 1.35 -18.94
N PHE A 162 4.62 1.66 -20.19
CA PHE A 162 4.21 0.83 -21.33
C PHE A 162 4.97 -0.49 -21.38
N MET A 163 6.30 -0.43 -21.36
CA MET A 163 7.12 -1.64 -21.50
C MET A 163 7.10 -2.49 -20.22
N GLY A 164 7.02 -1.86 -19.03
CA GLY A 164 6.87 -2.55 -17.76
C GLY A 164 5.53 -3.26 -17.68
N THR A 165 4.44 -2.63 -18.10
CA THR A 165 3.10 -3.26 -18.15
C THR A 165 3.07 -4.41 -19.14
N LEU A 166 3.63 -4.25 -20.34
CA LEU A 166 3.69 -5.30 -21.33
C LEU A 166 4.51 -6.49 -20.81
N ASN A 167 5.69 -6.23 -20.24
CA ASN A 167 6.54 -7.26 -19.67
C ASN A 167 5.88 -7.99 -18.49
N TYR A 168 5.15 -7.25 -17.64
CA TYR A 168 4.34 -7.82 -16.57
C TYR A 168 3.27 -8.77 -17.11
N LEU A 169 2.49 -8.34 -18.10
CA LEU A 169 1.40 -9.16 -18.66
C LEU A 169 1.93 -10.44 -19.33
N ILE A 170 3.03 -10.34 -20.06
CA ILE A 170 3.67 -11.49 -20.72
C ILE A 170 4.24 -12.46 -19.67
N SER A 171 4.89 -11.95 -18.64
CA SER A 171 5.55 -12.76 -17.60
C SER A 171 4.59 -13.21 -16.48
N LEU A 172 3.36 -12.71 -16.43
CA LEU A 172 2.43 -12.96 -15.33
C LEU A 172 2.16 -14.46 -15.09
N PRO A 173 1.90 -15.30 -16.12
CA PRO A 173 1.67 -16.73 -15.89
C PRO A 173 2.89 -17.41 -15.25
N GLU A 174 4.09 -17.10 -15.69
CA GLU A 174 5.32 -17.63 -15.12
C GLU A 174 5.50 -17.18 -13.69
N MET A 175 5.41 -15.87 -13.41
CA MET A 175 5.63 -15.32 -12.09
C MET A 175 4.64 -15.81 -11.03
N LEU A 176 3.39 -16.10 -11.42
CA LEU A 176 2.36 -16.61 -10.50
C LEU A 176 2.66 -18.04 -10.01
N PHE A 177 3.40 -18.84 -10.80
CA PHE A 177 3.70 -20.23 -10.48
C PHE A 177 5.18 -20.49 -10.16
N THR A 178 6.04 -19.48 -10.25
CA THR A 178 7.46 -19.61 -9.94
C THR A 178 7.68 -19.68 -8.43
N VAL A 179 8.33 -20.75 -7.98
CA VAL A 179 8.78 -20.93 -6.59
C VAL A 179 10.27 -21.18 -6.59
N TYR A 180 11.02 -20.25 -6.01
CA TYR A 180 12.46 -20.40 -5.82
C TYR A 180 12.73 -21.26 -4.58
N ARG A 181 13.33 -22.43 -4.80
CA ARG A 181 13.72 -23.35 -3.72
C ARG A 181 15.23 -23.27 -3.52
N SER A 182 15.65 -23.19 -2.26
CA SER A 182 17.06 -23.30 -1.93
C SER A 182 17.52 -24.74 -2.08
N ASP A 183 18.60 -24.95 -2.82
CA ASP A 183 19.33 -26.23 -2.96
C ASP A 183 20.63 -26.23 -2.14
N GLY A 184 20.83 -25.19 -1.30
CA GLY A 184 22.01 -25.01 -0.47
C GLY A 184 23.10 -24.17 -1.13
N THR A 185 22.95 -23.76 -2.39
CA THR A 185 23.87 -22.82 -3.04
C THR A 185 23.49 -21.38 -2.69
N GLU A 186 24.50 -20.48 -2.60
CA GLU A 186 24.29 -19.06 -2.32
C GLU A 186 23.27 -18.39 -3.25
N PRO A 187 23.33 -18.56 -4.59
CA PRO A 187 22.35 -17.92 -5.48
C PRO A 187 20.92 -18.42 -5.25
N SER A 188 20.72 -19.71 -4.97
CA SER A 188 19.40 -20.28 -4.73
C SER A 188 18.82 -19.83 -3.39
N ALA A 189 19.67 -19.75 -2.35
CA ALA A 189 19.29 -19.23 -1.04
C ALA A 189 18.90 -17.74 -1.11
N ALA A 190 19.65 -16.93 -1.84
CA ALA A 190 19.34 -15.51 -2.06
C ALA A 190 18.00 -15.32 -2.79
N LEU A 191 17.73 -16.08 -3.85
CA LEU A 191 16.45 -16.01 -4.59
C LEU A 191 15.27 -16.46 -3.73
N SER A 192 15.43 -17.55 -2.98
CA SER A 192 14.41 -18.05 -2.05
C SER A 192 14.13 -17.03 -0.93
N GLY A 193 15.19 -16.44 -0.35
CA GLY A 193 15.09 -15.38 0.66
C GLY A 193 14.40 -14.14 0.12
N TRP A 194 14.77 -13.70 -1.09
CA TRP A 194 14.12 -12.58 -1.75
C TRP A 194 12.63 -12.84 -1.98
N GLN A 195 12.25 -14.01 -2.50
CA GLN A 195 10.85 -14.36 -2.72
C GLN A 195 10.07 -14.41 -1.40
N GLY A 196 10.67 -14.90 -0.32
CA GLY A 196 10.09 -14.89 1.01
C GLY A 196 9.84 -13.49 1.54
N GLY A 197 10.86 -12.62 1.46
CA GLY A 197 10.79 -11.24 1.95
C GLY A 197 9.90 -10.31 1.12
N TRP A 198 9.66 -10.63 -0.16
CA TRP A 198 8.86 -9.79 -1.04
C TRP A 198 7.55 -10.46 -1.46
N THR A 199 7.60 -11.51 -2.27
CA THR A 199 6.37 -12.06 -2.85
C THR A 199 5.48 -12.71 -1.81
N VAL A 200 6.03 -13.55 -0.92
CA VAL A 200 5.26 -14.21 0.14
C VAL A 200 4.75 -13.18 1.15
N PHE A 201 5.59 -12.21 1.52
CA PHE A 201 5.21 -11.11 2.40
C PHE A 201 4.03 -10.30 1.83
N TYR A 202 4.12 -9.85 0.57
CA TYR A 202 3.04 -9.10 -0.07
C TYR A 202 1.75 -9.91 -0.18
N TRP A 203 1.82 -11.19 -0.57
CA TRP A 203 0.63 -12.04 -0.62
C TRP A 203 -0.02 -12.22 0.74
N ALA A 204 0.78 -12.45 1.79
CA ALA A 204 0.27 -12.55 3.15
C ALA A 204 -0.44 -11.25 3.58
N TRP A 205 0.15 -10.10 3.25
CA TRP A 205 -0.41 -8.79 3.56
C TRP A 205 -1.73 -8.54 2.83
N TRP A 206 -1.79 -8.77 1.50
CA TRP A 206 -3.03 -8.63 0.74
C TRP A 206 -4.13 -9.57 1.24
N VAL A 207 -3.82 -10.82 1.56
CA VAL A 207 -4.78 -11.79 2.09
C VAL A 207 -5.27 -11.37 3.47
N ALA A 208 -4.40 -10.85 4.33
CA ALA A 208 -4.79 -10.34 5.66
C ALA A 208 -5.80 -9.18 5.57
N PHE A 209 -5.64 -8.29 4.60
CA PHE A 209 -6.58 -7.18 4.37
C PHE A 209 -7.84 -7.57 3.60
N ALA A 210 -7.86 -8.68 2.89
CA ALA A 210 -8.98 -9.04 2.00
C ALA A 210 -10.35 -9.09 2.69
N PRO A 211 -10.50 -9.56 3.94
CA PRO A 211 -11.79 -9.50 4.65
C PRO A 211 -12.30 -8.07 4.83
N PHE A 212 -11.46 -7.17 5.30
CA PHE A 212 -11.78 -5.77 5.57
C PHE A 212 -12.10 -5.00 4.30
N VAL A 213 -11.18 -5.01 3.32
CA VAL A 213 -11.37 -4.31 2.04
C VAL A 213 -12.52 -4.93 1.25
N GLY A 214 -12.69 -6.26 1.29
CA GLY A 214 -13.81 -6.95 0.66
C GLY A 214 -15.16 -6.51 1.22
N LEU A 215 -15.30 -6.35 2.54
CA LEU A 215 -16.52 -5.80 3.17
C LEU A 215 -16.80 -4.37 2.71
N PHE A 216 -15.77 -3.54 2.68
CA PHE A 216 -15.88 -2.15 2.21
C PHE A 216 -16.32 -2.10 0.75
N LEU A 217 -15.65 -2.84 -0.14
CA LEU A 217 -15.99 -2.92 -1.56
C LEU A 217 -17.41 -3.44 -1.78
N ALA A 218 -17.84 -4.46 -1.04
CA ALA A 218 -19.21 -4.96 -1.11
C ALA A 218 -20.23 -3.87 -0.75
N ARG A 219 -19.99 -3.09 0.31
CA ARG A 219 -20.87 -2.00 0.75
C ARG A 219 -21.04 -0.91 -0.30
N ILE A 220 -19.93 -0.41 -0.84
CA ILE A 220 -19.98 0.70 -1.81
C ILE A 220 -20.44 0.29 -3.19
N SER A 221 -20.46 -1.01 -3.48
CA SER A 221 -20.83 -1.57 -4.80
C SER A 221 -22.28 -1.99 -4.89
N ARG A 222 -23.10 -1.72 -3.88
CA ARG A 222 -24.55 -2.08 -3.91
C ARG A 222 -25.23 -1.46 -5.13
N GLY A 223 -25.89 -2.29 -5.94
CA GLY A 223 -26.59 -1.86 -7.16
C GLY A 223 -25.70 -1.81 -8.40
N ARG A 224 -24.40 -2.07 -8.30
CA ARG A 224 -23.51 -2.17 -9.46
C ARG A 224 -23.58 -3.55 -10.10
N THR A 225 -23.27 -3.60 -11.39
CA THR A 225 -23.06 -4.87 -12.09
C THR A 225 -21.71 -5.49 -11.69
N ILE A 226 -21.59 -6.82 -11.87
CA ILE A 226 -20.30 -7.53 -11.64
C ILE A 226 -19.18 -6.92 -12.49
N ARG A 227 -19.50 -6.55 -13.74
CA ARG A 227 -18.52 -5.92 -14.65
C ARG A 227 -18.01 -4.59 -14.09
N GLU A 228 -18.88 -3.69 -13.67
CA GLU A 228 -18.53 -2.42 -13.06
C GLU A 228 -17.71 -2.61 -11.77
N PHE A 229 -18.10 -3.61 -10.97
CA PHE A 229 -17.40 -3.96 -9.76
C PHE A 229 -15.96 -4.39 -10.05
N VAL A 230 -15.75 -5.34 -10.97
CA VAL A 230 -14.42 -5.85 -11.31
C VAL A 230 -13.55 -4.74 -11.92
N LEU A 231 -14.10 -3.94 -12.83
CA LEU A 231 -13.37 -2.81 -13.40
C LEU A 231 -12.96 -1.80 -12.31
N GLY A 232 -13.86 -1.43 -11.41
CA GLY A 232 -13.58 -0.46 -10.34
C GLY A 232 -12.68 -0.99 -9.23
N ALA A 233 -12.83 -2.26 -8.84
CA ALA A 233 -12.12 -2.84 -7.70
C ALA A 233 -10.75 -3.44 -8.05
N MET A 234 -10.51 -3.81 -9.31
CA MET A 234 -9.29 -4.47 -9.74
C MET A 234 -8.52 -3.67 -10.78
N ILE A 235 -9.16 -3.29 -11.88
CA ILE A 235 -8.45 -2.68 -13.02
C ILE A 235 -7.99 -1.26 -12.70
N VAL A 236 -8.90 -0.41 -12.23
CA VAL A 236 -8.58 1.01 -11.96
C VAL A 236 -7.47 1.16 -10.93
N PRO A 237 -7.53 0.54 -9.73
CA PRO A 237 -6.47 0.70 -8.75
C PRO A 237 -5.14 0.08 -9.20
N SER A 238 -5.16 -1.03 -9.94
CA SER A 238 -3.92 -1.59 -10.52
C SER A 238 -3.24 -0.62 -11.49
N LEU A 239 -4.01 0.01 -12.38
CA LEU A 239 -3.47 0.99 -13.32
C LEU A 239 -2.92 2.22 -12.58
N MET A 240 -3.57 2.67 -11.51
CA MET A 240 -3.05 3.75 -10.66
C MET A 240 -1.70 3.36 -10.02
N CYS A 241 -1.57 2.13 -9.52
CA CYS A 241 -0.29 1.62 -9.02
C CYS A 241 0.78 1.60 -10.12
N PHE A 242 0.45 1.17 -11.35
CA PHE A 242 1.40 1.15 -12.45
C PHE A 242 1.89 2.56 -12.80
N VAL A 243 1.00 3.53 -12.87
CA VAL A 243 1.36 4.94 -13.09
C VAL A 243 2.26 5.43 -11.95
N TRP A 244 1.88 5.19 -10.70
CA TRP A 244 2.66 5.60 -9.54
C TRP A 244 4.09 5.05 -9.56
N PHE A 245 4.25 3.73 -9.71
CA PHE A 245 5.57 3.12 -9.73
C PHE A 245 6.40 3.51 -10.95
N SER A 246 5.75 3.71 -12.10
CA SER A 246 6.46 4.14 -13.30
C SER A 246 7.04 5.54 -13.17
N PHE A 247 6.30 6.48 -12.64
CA PHE A 247 6.78 7.87 -12.56
C PHE A 247 7.56 8.15 -11.28
N ALA A 248 7.09 7.74 -10.12
CA ALA A 248 7.82 7.94 -8.87
C ALA A 248 9.07 7.04 -8.79
N GLY A 249 8.90 5.72 -8.95
CA GLY A 249 10.01 4.79 -8.98
C GLY A 249 10.94 5.00 -10.18
N GLY A 250 10.36 5.32 -11.34
CA GLY A 250 11.11 5.63 -12.56
C GLY A 250 12.01 6.83 -12.40
N THR A 251 11.53 7.91 -11.79
CA THR A 251 12.36 9.09 -11.52
C THR A 251 13.54 8.73 -10.60
N ALA A 252 13.30 7.97 -9.52
CA ALA A 252 14.38 7.55 -8.62
C ALA A 252 15.44 6.70 -9.34
N ILE A 253 15.00 5.71 -10.13
CA ILE A 253 15.89 4.83 -10.90
C ILE A 253 16.69 5.61 -11.93
N ASP A 254 16.03 6.50 -12.68
CA ASP A 254 16.69 7.30 -13.73
C ASP A 254 17.73 8.26 -13.17
N MET A 255 17.42 8.91 -12.03
CA MET A 255 18.37 9.78 -11.33
C MET A 255 19.62 9.04 -10.87
N GLU A 256 19.49 7.79 -10.41
CA GLU A 256 20.62 6.95 -10.02
C GLU A 256 21.43 6.49 -11.24
N LEU A 257 20.75 6.03 -12.30
CA LEU A 257 21.42 5.55 -13.51
C LEU A 257 22.19 6.65 -14.24
N ASN A 258 21.68 7.88 -14.22
CA ASN A 258 22.33 9.03 -14.87
C ASN A 258 23.30 9.78 -13.95
N GLY A 259 23.56 9.26 -12.74
CA GLY A 259 24.52 9.82 -11.79
C GLY A 259 24.06 11.13 -11.13
N LEU A 260 22.79 11.51 -11.26
CA LEU A 260 22.26 12.71 -10.60
C LEU A 260 22.17 12.52 -9.07
N ALA A 261 21.84 11.30 -8.63
CA ALA A 261 21.72 10.97 -7.22
C ALA A 261 23.01 10.37 -6.63
N ASN A 262 23.94 9.85 -7.45
CA ASN A 262 25.21 9.26 -7.02
C ASN A 262 25.08 8.23 -5.87
N GLY A 263 24.07 7.38 -5.92
CA GLY A 263 23.80 6.39 -4.88
C GLY A 263 23.02 6.90 -3.67
N ALA A 264 22.71 8.19 -3.59
CA ALA A 264 22.09 8.79 -2.41
C ALA A 264 20.65 8.30 -2.17
N ILE A 265 19.87 8.04 -3.23
CA ILE A 265 18.51 7.52 -3.10
C ILE A 265 18.55 6.06 -2.68
N PHE A 266 19.37 5.23 -3.32
CA PHE A 266 19.49 3.81 -3.00
C PHE A 266 20.15 3.57 -1.64
N GLY A 267 21.09 4.41 -1.25
CA GLY A 267 21.74 4.38 0.06
C GLY A 267 20.88 4.91 1.21
N SER A 268 19.77 5.60 0.91
CA SER A 268 18.83 6.06 1.93
C SER A 268 17.98 4.88 2.47
N THR A 269 17.55 4.99 3.72
CA THR A 269 16.55 4.08 4.30
C THR A 269 15.24 4.15 3.50
N ASP A 270 14.45 3.08 3.52
CA ASP A 270 13.23 3.01 2.69
C ASP A 270 12.26 4.15 2.98
N GLY A 271 12.09 4.53 4.23
CA GLY A 271 11.28 5.69 4.63
C GLY A 271 11.80 7.04 4.14
N ALA A 272 13.11 7.17 3.88
CA ALA A 272 13.73 8.42 3.49
C ALA A 272 13.84 8.63 1.97
N LYS A 273 13.71 7.58 1.14
CA LYS A 273 13.97 7.62 -0.31
C LYS A 273 13.22 8.73 -1.05
N ILE A 274 11.94 8.91 -0.78
CA ILE A 274 11.14 9.94 -1.45
C ILE A 274 11.58 11.36 -1.09
N PHE A 275 11.97 11.57 0.16
CA PHE A 275 12.49 12.86 0.64
C PHE A 275 13.87 13.16 0.06
N THR A 276 14.75 12.16 -0.03
CA THR A 276 16.07 12.29 -0.66
C THR A 276 15.90 12.60 -2.15
N MET A 277 15.05 11.87 -2.87
CA MET A 277 14.77 12.11 -4.29
C MET A 277 14.26 13.54 -4.52
N THR A 278 13.21 13.95 -3.82
CA THR A 278 12.62 15.28 -4.02
C THR A 278 13.55 16.40 -3.57
N GLY A 279 14.39 16.17 -2.55
CA GLY A 279 15.42 17.10 -2.13
C GLY A 279 16.49 17.33 -3.20
N ILE A 280 16.97 16.27 -3.85
CA ILE A 280 17.93 16.37 -4.97
C ILE A 280 17.30 17.09 -6.17
N MET A 281 16.03 16.79 -6.49
CA MET A 281 15.31 17.42 -7.62
C MET A 281 15.10 18.92 -7.43
N LEU A 282 14.81 19.37 -6.22
CA LEU A 282 14.31 20.72 -5.94
C LEU A 282 15.32 21.61 -5.20
N GLY A 283 16.40 21.05 -4.67
CA GLY A 283 17.33 21.76 -3.79
C GLY A 283 16.74 22.05 -2.40
N ASP A 284 17.46 22.85 -1.62
CA ASP A 284 17.21 22.99 -0.18
C ASP A 284 15.82 23.53 0.16
N VAL A 285 15.45 24.71 -0.39
CA VAL A 285 14.21 25.41 0.00
C VAL A 285 12.96 24.71 -0.53
N LEU A 286 12.93 24.44 -1.84
CA LEU A 286 11.76 23.79 -2.46
C LEU A 286 11.66 22.32 -2.06
N GLY A 287 12.79 21.65 -1.85
CA GLY A 287 12.86 20.28 -1.33
C GLY A 287 12.30 20.21 0.09
N TRP A 288 12.61 21.18 0.95
CA TRP A 288 12.02 21.28 2.29
C TRP A 288 10.49 21.48 2.23
N ILE A 289 10.01 22.39 1.36
CA ILE A 289 8.56 22.59 1.18
C ILE A 289 7.89 21.30 0.71
N MET A 290 8.49 20.59 -0.25
CA MET A 290 7.96 19.32 -0.72
C MET A 290 7.96 18.26 0.39
N ALA A 291 9.00 18.22 1.22
CA ALA A 291 9.05 17.33 2.37
C ALA A 291 7.90 17.61 3.36
N VAL A 292 7.58 18.87 3.64
CA VAL A 292 6.42 19.23 4.46
C VAL A 292 5.10 18.74 3.83
N ILE A 293 4.93 18.89 2.52
CA ILE A 293 3.74 18.40 1.81
C ILE A 293 3.62 16.88 1.93
N ILE A 294 4.72 16.14 1.74
CA ILE A 294 4.74 14.68 1.87
C ILE A 294 4.44 14.26 3.32
N VAL A 295 4.99 14.94 4.32
CA VAL A 295 4.69 14.67 5.74
C VAL A 295 3.21 14.87 6.04
N ILE A 296 2.58 15.94 5.52
CA ILE A 296 1.14 16.17 5.66
C ILE A 296 0.34 15.05 4.99
N LEU A 297 0.74 14.63 3.79
CA LEU A 297 0.12 13.52 3.08
C LEU A 297 0.17 12.23 3.91
N LEU A 298 1.33 11.91 4.49
CA LEU A 298 1.54 10.70 5.29
C LEU A 298 0.70 10.71 6.57
N ILE A 299 0.70 11.80 7.34
CA ILE A 299 -0.06 11.86 8.60
C ILE A 299 -1.56 11.77 8.34
N VAL A 300 -2.06 12.45 7.30
CA VAL A 300 -3.49 12.39 6.92
C VAL A 300 -3.86 10.99 6.44
N GLY A 301 -2.99 10.33 5.65
CA GLY A 301 -3.19 8.97 5.18
C GLY A 301 -3.29 7.96 6.32
N MET A 302 -2.31 7.95 7.22
CA MET A 302 -2.30 7.06 8.40
C MET A 302 -3.49 7.31 9.33
N PHE A 303 -3.82 8.58 9.57
CA PHE A 303 -5.00 8.95 10.36
C PHE A 303 -6.29 8.38 9.77
N MET A 304 -6.45 8.47 8.45
CA MET A 304 -7.61 7.92 7.73
C MET A 304 -7.65 6.39 7.79
N GLU A 305 -6.51 5.73 7.70
CA GLU A 305 -6.42 4.26 7.79
C GLU A 305 -6.86 3.75 9.17
N VAL A 306 -6.38 4.38 10.25
CA VAL A 306 -6.79 4.04 11.63
C VAL A 306 -8.29 4.25 11.85
N LEU A 307 -8.86 5.32 11.27
CA LEU A 307 -10.31 5.58 11.41
C LEU A 307 -11.18 4.63 10.58
N ALA A 308 -10.64 4.05 9.51
CA ALA A 308 -11.36 3.14 8.63
C ALA A 308 -11.36 1.69 9.16
N ALA A 309 -10.32 1.29 9.90
CA ALA A 309 -10.15 -0.03 10.51
C ALA A 309 -11.02 -0.20 11.75
#